data_69e56f898701ca01f561b12be5c4e63e
#
_entry.id   69e56f898701ca01f561b12be5c4e63e
#
_cell.length_a   1.000
_cell.length_b   1.000
_cell.length_c   1.000
_cell.angle_alpha   90.00
_cell.angle_beta   90.00
_cell.angle_gamma   90.00
#
_symmetry.space_group_name_H-M   'P 1'
#
loop_
_entity.id
_entity.type
_entity.pdbx_description
1 polymer ?
#
loop_
_entity_poly.entity_id
_entity_poly.type
_entity_poly.pdbx_seq_one_letter_code
_entity_poly.pdbx_strand_id
1 'polypeptide(L)'
;MTEEMPFVRYQGGGRKPLGRPRQGDLTARHGYGPPVFDQCGYCCVYCGLDMSASFEAWLQLSVDHVIPHQMGKLPHSYPADLVEDITNLVTCCRACNDFGNRFIVSDLAPQTAEAFFDLRDRVFVERRERIRLARERERRDHFEKIAARRHPTPEAGVQA
;
A
#
# COMPACT_ATOMS: atom_id res chain seq x y z
N MET A 1 14.23 -0.22 16.54
CA MET A 1 13.26 0.80 16.07
C MET A 1 11.95 0.07 15.89
N THR A 2 10.99 0.29 16.76
CA THR A 2 9.62 -0.19 16.57
C THR A 2 9.07 0.60 15.38
N GLU A 3 8.81 -0.12 14.29
CA GLU A 3 8.29 0.45 13.07
C GLU A 3 6.87 0.96 13.33
N GLU A 4 6.70 2.27 13.33
CA GLU A 4 5.41 2.90 13.58
C GLU A 4 4.44 2.51 12.47
N MET A 5 3.33 1.89 12.85
CA MET A 5 2.28 1.54 11.90
C MET A 5 1.65 2.82 11.35
N PRO A 6 1.43 2.95 10.01
CA PRO A 6 0.90 4.17 9.40
C PRO A 6 -0.45 4.60 9.99
N PHE A 7 -1.20 3.65 10.52
CA PHE A 7 -2.53 3.88 11.12
C PHE A 7 -2.49 4.57 12.49
N VAL A 8 -1.36 4.57 13.19
CA VAL A 8 -1.21 5.23 14.51
C VAL A 8 -1.31 6.76 14.35
N ARG A 9 -1.03 7.28 13.18
CA ARG A 9 -1.13 8.71 12.87
C ARG A 9 -2.55 9.24 12.81
N TYR A 10 -3.56 8.35 12.73
CA TYR A 10 -4.98 8.70 12.82
C TYR A 10 -5.36 8.89 14.27
N GLN A 11 -4.70 9.93 14.93
CA GLN A 11 -5.09 10.54 16.06
C GLN A 11 -5.82 9.96 17.18
N GLY A 12 -5.64 10.27 18.32
CA GLY A 12 -6.45 10.02 19.48
C GLY A 12 -6.77 8.53 19.72
N GLY A 13 -5.80 7.65 19.46
CA GLY A 13 -5.98 6.24 19.63
C GLY A 13 -6.21 5.42 18.35
N GLY A 14 -6.25 6.05 17.19
CA GLY A 14 -6.14 5.42 15.85
C GLY A 14 -7.15 4.33 15.48
N ARG A 15 -7.95 3.89 16.42
CA ARG A 15 -8.85 2.73 16.26
C ARG A 15 -10.33 3.11 16.22
N LYS A 16 -10.63 4.41 16.16
CA LYS A 16 -11.99 4.88 16.02
C LYS A 16 -12.30 5.07 14.54
N PRO A 17 -13.35 4.46 13.98
CA PRO A 17 -13.78 4.71 12.62
C PRO A 17 -13.97 6.20 12.35
N LEU A 18 -13.41 6.70 11.26
CA LEU A 18 -13.46 8.10 10.85
C LEU A 18 -14.42 8.35 9.70
N GLY A 19 -14.95 7.30 9.10
CA GLY A 19 -15.83 7.38 7.95
C GLY A 19 -15.07 7.49 6.62
N ARG A 20 -15.81 7.59 5.55
CA ARG A 20 -15.24 7.75 4.21
C ARG A 20 -14.65 9.14 4.03
N PRO A 21 -13.48 9.25 3.38
CA PRO A 21 -12.99 10.55 2.94
C PRO A 21 -14.00 11.19 1.99
N ARG A 22 -14.09 12.52 2.01
CA ARG A 22 -14.99 13.24 1.10
C ARG A 22 -14.61 12.94 -0.34
N GLN A 23 -15.59 12.46 -1.09
CA GLN A 23 -15.47 12.32 -2.54
C GLN A 23 -15.82 13.67 -3.18
N GLY A 24 -14.80 14.43 -3.56
CA GLY A 24 -14.98 15.67 -4.29
C GLY A 24 -14.81 15.52 -5.79
N ASP A 25 -14.11 14.45 -6.21
CA ASP A 25 -13.81 14.14 -7.59
C ASP A 25 -13.70 12.63 -7.78
N LEU A 26 -13.83 12.15 -9.00
CA LEU A 26 -13.83 10.73 -9.34
C LEU A 26 -12.43 10.08 -9.22
N THR A 27 -11.37 10.87 -9.10
CA THR A 27 -9.99 10.35 -9.02
C THR A 27 -9.48 10.33 -7.59
N ALA A 28 -8.68 9.31 -7.25
CA ALA A 28 -8.04 9.24 -5.94
C ALA A 28 -7.17 10.46 -5.63
N ARG A 29 -6.54 11.07 -6.66
CA ARG A 29 -5.64 12.21 -6.47
C ARG A 29 -6.33 13.51 -6.08
N HIS A 30 -7.55 13.74 -6.54
CA HIS A 30 -8.25 15.02 -6.37
C HIS A 30 -9.50 14.89 -5.50
N GLY A 31 -9.97 13.66 -5.25
CA GLY A 31 -11.17 13.39 -4.48
C GLY A 31 -10.88 12.90 -3.07
N TYR A 32 -10.98 11.61 -2.86
CA TYR A 32 -10.88 11.00 -1.54
C TYR A 32 -9.44 10.70 -1.08
N GLY A 33 -8.45 10.79 -1.97
CA GLY A 33 -7.06 10.47 -1.68
C GLY A 33 -6.29 11.49 -0.85
N PRO A 34 -6.45 12.83 -1.05
CA PRO A 34 -5.62 13.81 -0.35
C PRO A 34 -5.50 13.61 1.16
N PRO A 35 -6.58 13.37 1.92
CA PRO A 35 -6.45 13.11 3.36
C PRO A 35 -5.62 11.87 3.70
N VAL A 36 -5.63 10.84 2.83
CA VAL A 36 -4.83 9.63 2.97
C VAL A 36 -3.37 9.91 2.64
N PHE A 37 -3.12 10.71 1.59
CA PHE A 37 -1.76 11.09 1.19
C PHE A 37 -1.08 11.94 2.26
N ASP A 38 -1.75 12.98 2.75
CA ASP A 38 -1.26 13.86 3.82
C ASP A 38 -0.83 13.05 5.04
N GLN A 39 -1.64 12.09 5.42
CA GLN A 39 -1.45 11.26 6.57
C GLN A 39 -0.27 10.31 6.47
N CYS A 40 -0.01 9.77 5.28
CA CYS A 40 1.15 8.94 4.99
C CYS A 40 2.37 9.77 4.55
N GLY A 41 2.30 11.12 4.61
CA GLY A 41 3.38 12.03 4.20
C GLY A 41 3.78 11.85 2.74
N TYR A 42 2.82 11.54 1.87
CA TYR A 42 3.03 11.26 0.44
C TYR A 42 4.03 10.12 0.13
N CYS A 43 4.33 9.31 1.14
CA CYS A 43 5.24 8.16 0.98
C CYS A 43 4.45 6.86 0.80
N CYS A 44 4.97 5.98 -0.05
CA CYS A 44 4.45 4.63 -0.17
C CYS A 44 4.72 3.84 1.11
N VAL A 45 3.67 3.43 1.84
CA VAL A 45 3.81 2.70 3.12
C VAL A 45 4.45 1.32 2.95
N TYR A 46 4.49 0.78 1.73
CA TYR A 46 5.07 -0.55 1.46
C TYR A 46 6.54 -0.50 1.07
N CYS A 47 6.99 0.52 0.33
CA CYS A 47 8.37 0.56 -0.17
C CYS A 47 9.13 1.85 0.16
N GLY A 48 8.50 2.81 0.81
CA GLY A 48 9.12 4.06 1.21
C GLY A 48 9.35 5.07 0.08
N LEU A 49 8.85 4.81 -1.15
CA LEU A 49 8.99 5.78 -2.25
C LEU A 49 8.32 7.10 -1.86
N ASP A 50 9.10 8.17 -1.83
CA ASP A 50 8.59 9.54 -1.68
C ASP A 50 7.98 9.99 -3.02
N MET A 51 6.66 10.08 -3.04
CA MET A 51 5.92 10.45 -4.24
C MET A 51 5.72 11.97 -4.38
N SER A 52 6.25 12.75 -3.46
CA SER A 52 6.34 14.21 -3.58
C SER A 52 7.67 14.68 -4.18
N ALA A 53 8.66 13.79 -4.31
CA ALA A 53 10.02 14.13 -4.72
C ALA A 53 10.16 14.49 -6.21
N SER A 54 9.25 14.04 -7.09
CA SER A 54 9.23 14.39 -8.51
C SER A 54 7.82 14.26 -9.10
N PHE A 55 7.61 14.86 -10.27
CA PHE A 55 6.33 14.73 -10.98
C PHE A 55 6.05 13.27 -11.40
N GLU A 56 7.07 12.54 -11.85
CA GLU A 56 6.95 11.14 -12.23
C GLU A 56 6.59 10.25 -11.00
N ALA A 57 7.19 10.54 -9.85
CA ALA A 57 6.83 9.89 -8.59
C ALA A 57 5.40 10.26 -8.15
N TRP A 58 5.01 11.53 -8.28
CA TRP A 58 3.64 11.99 -8.04
C TRP A 58 2.61 11.24 -8.88
N LEU A 59 2.92 10.94 -10.12
CA LEU A 59 2.03 10.17 -11.00
C LEU A 59 1.81 8.72 -10.51
N GLN A 60 2.63 8.21 -9.59
CA GLN A 60 2.49 6.90 -8.97
C GLN A 60 1.54 6.87 -7.77
N LEU A 61 1.08 8.04 -7.28
CA LEU A 61 0.16 8.12 -6.15
C LEU A 61 -1.08 7.26 -6.37
N SER A 62 -1.35 6.38 -5.43
CA SER A 62 -2.51 5.52 -5.36
C SER A 62 -2.97 5.35 -3.92
N VAL A 63 -4.23 5.05 -3.72
CA VAL A 63 -4.80 4.63 -2.43
C VAL A 63 -5.04 3.14 -2.48
N ASP A 64 -4.63 2.44 -1.43
CA ASP A 64 -4.88 1.02 -1.25
C ASP A 64 -5.73 0.77 -0.01
N HIS A 65 -6.64 -0.21 -0.11
CA HIS A 65 -7.37 -0.75 1.03
C HIS A 65 -6.54 -1.87 1.64
N VAL A 66 -6.12 -1.74 2.89
CA VAL A 66 -5.33 -2.77 3.58
C VAL A 66 -6.11 -4.08 3.69
N ILE A 67 -7.33 -4.02 4.22
CA ILE A 67 -8.32 -5.07 4.02
C ILE A 67 -8.95 -4.81 2.65
N PRO A 68 -8.79 -5.71 1.66
CA PRO A 68 -9.21 -5.44 0.29
C PRO A 68 -10.69 -5.08 0.16
N HIS A 69 -11.00 -4.09 -0.67
CA HIS A 69 -12.36 -3.62 -0.93
C HIS A 69 -13.33 -4.76 -1.30
N GLN A 70 -12.88 -5.77 -2.01
CA GLN A 70 -13.70 -6.93 -2.37
C GLN A 70 -14.20 -7.71 -1.16
N MET A 71 -13.52 -7.66 0.00
CA MET A 71 -13.95 -8.34 1.21
C MET A 71 -15.26 -7.78 1.77
N GLY A 72 -15.56 -6.52 1.52
CA GLY A 72 -16.84 -5.90 1.85
C GLY A 72 -18.00 -6.27 0.92
N LYS A 73 -17.76 -7.01 -0.16
CA LYS A 73 -18.75 -7.33 -1.20
C LYS A 73 -19.16 -8.80 -1.24
N LEU A 74 -18.48 -9.67 -0.52
CA LEU A 74 -18.76 -11.10 -0.55
C LEU A 74 -19.93 -11.46 0.36
N PRO A 75 -20.69 -12.54 0.07
CA PRO A 75 -21.59 -13.15 1.06
C PRO A 75 -20.78 -13.51 2.31
N HIS A 76 -21.22 -13.11 3.48
CA HIS A 76 -20.46 -13.15 4.73
C HIS A 76 -19.33 -12.11 4.80
N SER A 77 -19.55 -10.99 4.17
CA SER A 77 -18.59 -9.92 4.02
C SER A 77 -18.20 -9.25 5.35
N TYR A 78 -17.02 -8.69 5.36
CA TYR A 78 -16.59 -7.78 6.41
C TYR A 78 -17.47 -6.52 6.42
N PRO A 79 -17.62 -5.85 7.58
CA PRO A 79 -18.42 -4.64 7.64
C PRO A 79 -17.97 -3.62 6.59
N ALA A 80 -18.86 -3.30 5.66
CA ALA A 80 -18.51 -2.47 4.50
C ALA A 80 -18.11 -1.04 4.92
N ASP A 81 -18.70 -0.53 6.00
CA ASP A 81 -18.38 0.75 6.60
C ASP A 81 -16.94 0.80 7.15
N LEU A 82 -16.44 -0.31 7.69
CA LEU A 82 -15.05 -0.42 8.16
C LEU A 82 -14.06 -0.65 7.01
N VAL A 83 -14.43 -1.44 6.00
CA VAL A 83 -13.59 -1.66 4.82
C VAL A 83 -13.38 -0.36 4.04
N GLU A 84 -14.41 0.47 3.96
CA GLU A 84 -14.37 1.77 3.28
C GLU A 84 -13.92 2.93 4.17
N ASP A 85 -13.68 2.66 5.46
CA ASP A 85 -13.24 3.69 6.38
C ASP A 85 -11.82 4.16 6.05
N ILE A 86 -11.57 5.47 6.24
CA ILE A 86 -10.25 6.06 6.00
C ILE A 86 -9.15 5.36 6.79
N THR A 87 -9.46 4.81 7.95
CA THR A 87 -8.52 4.05 8.77
C THR A 87 -8.07 2.73 8.16
N ASN A 88 -8.76 2.25 7.12
CA ASN A 88 -8.36 1.10 6.32
C ASN A 88 -7.58 1.50 5.04
N LEU A 89 -7.42 2.80 4.79
CA LEU A 89 -6.79 3.32 3.58
C LEU A 89 -5.35 3.75 3.83
N VAL A 90 -4.48 3.47 2.89
CA VAL A 90 -3.07 3.88 2.94
C VAL A 90 -2.61 4.40 1.59
N THR A 91 -1.59 5.28 1.64
CA THR A 91 -0.89 5.72 0.43
C THR A 91 0.07 4.64 -0.05
N CYS A 92 -0.01 4.32 -1.32
CA CYS A 92 0.94 3.42 -1.96
C CYS A 92 1.32 3.92 -3.36
N CYS A 93 2.46 3.48 -3.87
CA CYS A 93 2.78 3.66 -5.27
C CYS A 93 2.05 2.60 -6.11
N ARG A 94 1.79 2.92 -7.38
CA ARG A 94 1.05 2.07 -8.30
C ARG A 94 1.61 0.65 -8.39
N ALA A 95 2.95 0.52 -8.46
CA ALA A 95 3.59 -0.79 -8.52
C ALA A 95 3.32 -1.64 -7.26
N CYS A 96 3.40 -1.05 -6.06
CA CYS A 96 3.07 -1.78 -4.83
C CYS A 96 1.59 -2.14 -4.75
N ASN A 97 0.71 -1.27 -5.22
CA ASN A 97 -0.72 -1.56 -5.33
C ASN A 97 -0.96 -2.78 -6.24
N ASP A 98 -0.33 -2.81 -7.43
CA ASP A 98 -0.47 -3.92 -8.37
C ASP A 98 0.05 -5.24 -7.79
N PHE A 99 1.18 -5.24 -7.08
CA PHE A 99 1.69 -6.42 -6.37
C PHE A 99 0.75 -6.89 -5.24
N GLY A 100 0.01 -5.96 -4.63
CA GLY A 100 -0.95 -6.24 -3.56
C GLY A 100 -2.35 -6.66 -4.00
N ASN A 101 -2.74 -6.40 -5.26
CA ASN A 101 -4.11 -6.54 -5.75
C ASN A 101 -4.74 -7.95 -5.66
N ARG A 102 -3.93 -9.00 -5.57
CA ARG A 102 -4.39 -10.39 -5.47
C ARG A 102 -4.32 -10.94 -4.05
N PHE A 103 -4.19 -10.09 -3.07
CA PHE A 103 -4.19 -10.52 -1.68
C PHE A 103 -5.61 -10.87 -1.25
N ILE A 104 -5.75 -12.05 -0.63
CA ILE A 104 -7.02 -12.53 -0.09
C ILE A 104 -6.82 -12.71 1.40
N VAL A 105 -7.72 -12.16 2.19
CA VAL A 105 -7.78 -12.38 3.63
C VAL A 105 -8.58 -13.65 3.87
N SER A 106 -7.98 -14.63 4.52
CA SER A 106 -8.61 -15.92 4.81
C SER A 106 -9.29 -15.98 6.18
N ASP A 107 -9.09 -14.97 7.01
CA ASP A 107 -9.71 -14.90 8.33
C ASP A 107 -11.23 -14.75 8.23
N LEU A 108 -11.91 -15.19 9.29
CA LEU A 108 -13.34 -14.93 9.42
C LEU A 108 -13.62 -13.44 9.55
N ALA A 109 -14.79 -13.02 9.08
CA ALA A 109 -15.20 -11.62 9.16
C ALA A 109 -15.24 -11.15 10.63
N PRO A 110 -14.52 -10.07 10.97
CA PRO A 110 -14.51 -9.54 12.34
C PRO A 110 -15.90 -8.99 12.71
N GLN A 111 -16.32 -9.26 13.94
CA GLN A 111 -17.65 -8.86 14.43
C GLN A 111 -17.64 -7.50 15.12
N THR A 112 -16.46 -6.96 15.43
CA THR A 112 -16.30 -5.66 16.09
C THR A 112 -15.28 -4.80 15.35
N ALA A 113 -15.36 -3.49 15.53
CA ALA A 113 -14.39 -2.56 14.97
C ALA A 113 -12.96 -2.83 15.47
N GLU A 114 -12.84 -3.17 16.75
CA GLU A 114 -11.54 -3.48 17.35
C GLU A 114 -10.91 -4.74 16.70
N ALA A 115 -11.68 -5.81 16.58
CA ALA A 115 -11.23 -7.02 15.89
C ALA A 115 -10.88 -6.76 14.41
N PHE A 116 -11.60 -5.85 13.75
CA PHE A 116 -11.28 -5.43 12.40
C PHE A 116 -9.91 -4.72 12.32
N PHE A 117 -9.63 -3.81 13.25
CA PHE A 117 -8.36 -3.09 13.26
C PHE A 117 -7.17 -3.99 13.62
N ASP A 118 -7.37 -4.95 14.53
CA ASP A 118 -6.34 -5.93 14.84
C ASP A 118 -6.03 -6.84 13.65
N LEU A 119 -7.06 -7.24 12.91
CA LEU A 119 -6.91 -7.98 11.66
C LEU A 119 -6.20 -7.13 10.60
N ARG A 120 -6.62 -5.87 10.40
CA ARG A 120 -6.00 -4.94 9.45
C ARG A 120 -4.50 -4.79 9.71
N ASP A 121 -4.10 -4.61 10.96
CA ASP A 121 -2.69 -4.43 11.32
C ASP A 121 -1.86 -5.68 10.98
N ARG A 122 -2.39 -6.88 11.26
CA ARG A 122 -1.75 -8.14 10.84
C ARG A 122 -1.67 -8.28 9.32
N VAL A 123 -2.75 -8.00 8.63
CA VAL A 123 -2.82 -8.05 7.16
C VAL A 123 -1.85 -7.05 6.54
N PHE A 124 -1.69 -5.86 7.12
CA PHE A 124 -0.72 -4.89 6.62
C PHE A 124 0.71 -5.43 6.67
N VAL A 125 1.12 -6.02 7.78
CA VAL A 125 2.47 -6.61 7.93
C VAL A 125 2.68 -7.73 6.90
N GLU A 126 1.70 -8.61 6.76
CA GLU A 126 1.78 -9.73 5.80
C GLU A 126 1.85 -9.25 4.35
N ARG A 127 0.98 -8.30 3.97
CA ARG A 127 0.98 -7.72 2.61
C ARG A 127 2.29 -7.00 2.31
N ARG A 128 2.81 -6.24 3.26
CA ARG A 128 4.08 -5.52 3.12
C ARG A 128 5.22 -6.48 2.82
N GLU A 129 5.32 -7.57 3.57
CA GLU A 129 6.35 -8.58 3.33
C GLU A 129 6.18 -9.27 1.96
N ARG A 130 4.96 -9.63 1.60
CA ARG A 130 4.65 -10.21 0.29
C ARG A 130 5.03 -9.28 -0.86
N ILE A 131 4.70 -7.99 -0.74
CA ILE A 131 5.06 -6.96 -1.73
C ILE A 131 6.58 -6.81 -1.81
N ARG A 132 7.29 -6.80 -0.67
CA ARG A 132 8.75 -6.73 -0.63
C ARG A 132 9.37 -7.88 -1.42
N LEU A 133 8.95 -9.11 -1.17
CA LEU A 133 9.42 -10.31 -1.87
C LEU A 133 9.09 -10.27 -3.36
N ALA A 134 7.91 -9.80 -3.74
CA ALA A 134 7.53 -9.67 -5.15
C ALA A 134 8.41 -8.64 -5.88
N ARG A 135 8.70 -7.50 -5.25
CA ARG A 135 9.60 -6.47 -5.79
C ARG A 135 11.03 -6.97 -5.96
N GLU A 136 11.54 -7.73 -4.98
CA GLU A 136 12.88 -8.32 -5.08
C GLU A 136 12.97 -9.32 -6.22
N ARG A 137 11.94 -10.15 -6.40
CA ARG A 137 11.85 -11.09 -7.52
C ARG A 137 11.82 -10.34 -8.85
N GLU A 138 10.98 -9.32 -8.99
CA GLU A 138 10.89 -8.49 -10.20
C GLU A 138 12.23 -7.85 -10.55
N ARG A 139 12.92 -7.31 -9.53
CA ARG A 139 14.26 -6.72 -9.71
C ARG A 139 15.25 -7.74 -10.25
N ARG A 140 15.39 -8.88 -9.57
CA ARG A 140 16.38 -9.92 -9.89
C ARG A 140 16.07 -10.60 -11.23
N ASP A 141 14.82 -11.00 -11.45
CA ASP A 141 14.46 -11.89 -12.54
C ASP A 141 14.23 -11.15 -13.86
N HIS A 142 13.94 -9.86 -13.81
CA HIS A 142 13.63 -9.04 -14.99
C HIS A 142 14.52 -7.81 -15.11
N PHE A 143 14.45 -6.88 -14.16
CA PHE A 143 15.13 -5.59 -14.28
C PHE A 143 16.65 -5.71 -14.43
N GLU A 144 17.33 -6.43 -13.54
CA GLU A 144 18.79 -6.57 -13.56
C GLU A 144 19.28 -7.27 -14.83
N LYS A 145 18.55 -8.26 -15.33
CA LYS A 145 18.88 -8.94 -16.57
C LYS A 145 18.76 -8.02 -17.81
N ILE A 146 17.74 -7.17 -17.82
CA ILE A 146 17.56 -6.19 -18.91
C ILE A 146 18.60 -5.09 -18.79
N ALA A 147 18.86 -4.57 -17.59
CA ALA A 147 19.86 -3.54 -17.35
C ALA A 147 21.27 -4.01 -17.78
N ALA A 148 21.66 -5.21 -17.43
CA ALA A 148 22.95 -5.80 -17.83
C ALA A 148 23.10 -5.93 -19.36
N ARG A 149 22.01 -6.22 -20.06
CA ARG A 149 22.03 -6.30 -21.54
C ARG A 149 22.16 -4.93 -22.19
N ARG A 150 21.56 -3.89 -21.62
CA ARG A 150 21.52 -2.54 -22.18
C ARG A 150 22.74 -1.69 -21.81
N HIS A 151 23.36 -2.01 -20.69
CA HIS A 151 24.49 -1.30 -20.12
C HIS A 151 25.57 -2.34 -19.71
N PRO A 152 26.18 -3.04 -20.70
CA PRO A 152 27.23 -4.00 -20.38
C PRO A 152 28.38 -3.25 -19.70
N THR A 153 28.81 -3.74 -18.55
CA THR A 153 30.03 -3.23 -17.89
C THR A 153 31.19 -3.46 -18.86
N PRO A 154 32.04 -2.44 -19.17
CA PRO A 154 33.22 -2.67 -19.97
C PRO A 154 34.07 -3.74 -19.26
N GLU A 155 34.39 -4.81 -19.94
CA GLU A 155 35.34 -5.80 -19.43
C GLU A 155 36.59 -5.05 -19.01
N ALA A 156 37.01 -5.21 -17.72
CA ALA A 156 38.27 -4.68 -17.26
C ALA A 156 39.36 -5.26 -18.17
N GLY A 157 39.96 -4.38 -19.00
CA GLY A 157 40.89 -4.79 -20.03
C GLY A 157 41.92 -5.74 -19.48
N VAL A 158 41.99 -6.91 -20.07
CA VAL A 158 43.13 -7.84 -19.90
C VAL A 158 44.38 -7.06 -20.25
N GLN A 159 45.11 -6.58 -19.27
CA GLN A 159 46.46 -6.08 -19.46
C GLN A 159 47.35 -7.28 -19.88
N ALA A 160 47.73 -7.27 -21.14
CA ALA A 160 48.73 -8.18 -21.64
C ALA A 160 50.15 -7.71 -21.24
#